data_37d8b9b54e96d767ad58ee28afdff4f6
#
_entry.id   37d8b9b54e96d767ad58ee28afdff4f6
#
_cell.length_a   1.000
_cell.length_b   1.000
_cell.length_c   1.000
_cell.angle_alpha   90.00
_cell.angle_beta   90.00
_cell.angle_gamma   90.00
#
_symmetry.space_group_name_H-M   'P 1'
#
loop_
_entity.id
_entity.type
_entity.pdbx_description
1 polymer ?
#
loop_
_entity_poly.entity_id
_entity_poly.type
_entity_poly.pdbx_seq_one_letter_code
_entity_poly.pdbx_strand_id
1 'polypeptide(L)'
;TLRNLAVDGATGHGQSMSTMDAEDVCDLLSPEVAREVDEYDALDHVRNLYDRCDAPDHVSKCQFVDMGLGLADGILTKVDRAGMAHGLEVRSPMLDYEWVQLAWRVPVAMRMTGGGKGGLRRIVEGKLNKSTATRRKTGFEVPLNEWFKGPLRDRFQEEVLAPNAIVREWIDHDVTRRIWNEHLTGRKTHGPTLWKLVMLNSWSRMYLHGSEACASPDTAAHQAVHNAKGIA
;
A
#
# COMPACT_ATOMS: atom_id res chain seq x y z
N THR A 1 -14.12 10.38 -1.28
CA THR A 1 -15.51 9.89 -1.45
C THR A 1 -16.43 10.59 -0.48
N LEU A 2 -17.75 10.63 -0.74
CA LEU A 2 -18.73 11.27 0.15
C LEU A 2 -18.75 10.62 1.56
N ARG A 3 -18.47 9.33 1.68
CA ARG A 3 -18.33 8.62 2.98
C ARG A 3 -17.28 9.28 3.89
N ASN A 4 -16.15 9.71 3.36
CA ASN A 4 -15.09 10.31 4.15
C ASN A 4 -15.41 11.73 4.67
N LEU A 5 -16.46 12.37 4.13
CA LEU A 5 -16.95 13.67 4.60
C LEU A 5 -17.94 13.54 5.77
N ALA A 6 -18.44 12.34 6.04
CA ALA A 6 -19.40 12.06 7.10
C ALA A 6 -18.75 11.64 8.43
N VAL A 7 -17.42 11.53 8.46
CA VAL A 7 -16.64 11.10 9.62
C VAL A 7 -15.63 12.19 10.04
N ASP A 8 -15.02 12.04 11.21
CA ASP A 8 -13.95 12.94 11.65
C ASP A 8 -12.74 12.90 10.72
N GLY A 9 -11.88 13.94 10.82
CA GLY A 9 -10.78 14.12 9.89
C GLY A 9 -9.74 13.01 9.91
N ALA A 10 -9.47 12.41 11.08
CA ALA A 10 -8.51 11.30 11.21
C ALA A 10 -9.05 10.04 10.53
N THR A 11 -10.30 9.69 10.84
CA THR A 11 -10.98 8.54 10.24
C THR A 11 -11.13 8.68 8.72
N GLY A 12 -11.55 9.87 8.24
CA GLY A 12 -11.66 10.13 6.80
C GLY A 12 -10.33 10.03 6.06
N HIS A 13 -9.25 10.48 6.69
CA HIS A 13 -7.90 10.34 6.13
C HIS A 13 -7.46 8.86 6.08
N GLY A 14 -7.62 8.12 7.18
CA GLY A 14 -7.31 6.70 7.25
C GLY A 14 -8.07 5.86 6.22
N GLN A 15 -9.37 6.10 6.06
CA GLN A 15 -10.17 5.47 5.03
C GLN A 15 -9.68 5.78 3.61
N SER A 16 -9.16 6.99 3.38
CA SER A 16 -8.59 7.37 2.07
C SER A 16 -7.26 6.68 1.77
N MET A 17 -6.51 6.28 2.78
CA MET A 17 -5.26 5.52 2.66
C MET A 17 -5.53 4.01 2.50
N SER A 18 -6.68 3.53 2.95
CA SER A 18 -7.05 2.12 2.87
C SER A 18 -7.51 1.75 1.46
N THR A 19 -7.20 0.53 1.04
CA THR A 19 -7.70 -0.08 -0.21
C THR A 19 -8.90 -0.99 0.02
N MET A 20 -9.27 -1.21 1.28
CA MET A 20 -10.46 -1.96 1.72
C MET A 20 -11.08 -1.22 2.88
N ASP A 21 -12.40 -1.14 2.94
CA ASP A 21 -13.08 -0.67 4.14
C ASP A 21 -13.23 -1.80 5.18
N ALA A 22 -13.62 -1.44 6.40
CA ALA A 22 -13.70 -2.41 7.50
C ALA A 22 -14.73 -3.51 7.23
N GLU A 23 -15.85 -3.18 6.57
CA GLU A 23 -16.88 -4.13 6.18
C GLU A 23 -16.34 -5.18 5.19
N ASP A 24 -15.62 -4.74 4.14
CA ASP A 24 -14.97 -5.64 3.19
C ASP A 24 -13.94 -6.56 3.86
N VAL A 25 -13.23 -6.06 4.90
CA VAL A 25 -12.27 -6.87 5.67
C VAL A 25 -13.01 -7.91 6.51
N CYS A 26 -14.04 -7.51 7.24
CA CYS A 26 -14.85 -8.44 8.06
C CYS A 26 -15.49 -9.55 7.21
N ASP A 27 -16.01 -9.20 6.04
CA ASP A 27 -16.58 -10.17 5.09
C ASP A 27 -15.54 -11.18 4.59
N LEU A 28 -14.28 -10.78 4.51
CA LEU A 28 -13.19 -11.62 4.03
C LEU A 28 -12.62 -12.56 5.09
N LEU A 29 -12.78 -12.24 6.38
CA LEU A 29 -12.28 -13.05 7.49
C LEU A 29 -13.21 -14.25 7.75
N SER A 30 -12.62 -15.33 8.27
CA SER A 30 -13.44 -16.43 8.81
C SER A 30 -14.26 -15.93 10.00
N PRO A 31 -15.45 -16.53 10.28
CA PRO A 31 -16.30 -16.08 11.39
C PRO A 31 -15.62 -16.14 12.76
N GLU A 32 -14.67 -17.05 12.95
CA GLU A 32 -13.87 -17.16 14.16
C GLU A 32 -12.96 -15.96 14.32
N VAL A 33 -12.17 -15.67 13.29
CA VAL A 33 -11.19 -14.55 13.29
C VAL A 33 -11.93 -13.22 13.32
N ALA A 34 -13.02 -13.06 12.59
CA ALA A 34 -13.82 -11.84 12.63
C ALA A 34 -14.27 -11.49 14.05
N ARG A 35 -14.68 -12.50 14.85
CA ARG A 35 -15.04 -12.29 16.28
C ARG A 35 -13.86 -11.96 17.17
N GLU A 36 -12.68 -12.54 16.91
CA GLU A 36 -11.45 -12.26 17.68
C GLU A 36 -10.93 -10.85 17.45
N VAL A 37 -11.13 -10.30 16.26
CA VAL A 37 -10.64 -8.96 15.90
C VAL A 37 -11.73 -7.88 15.95
N ASP A 38 -12.93 -8.19 16.43
CA ASP A 38 -14.08 -7.27 16.44
C ASP A 38 -13.81 -5.98 17.23
N GLU A 39 -13.02 -6.08 18.31
CA GLU A 39 -12.61 -4.92 19.10
C GLU A 39 -11.40 -4.16 18.53
N TYR A 40 -10.78 -4.68 17.48
CA TYR A 40 -9.58 -4.08 16.89
C TYR A 40 -9.94 -3.14 15.74
N ASP A 41 -9.68 -1.85 15.90
CA ASP A 41 -9.80 -0.89 14.81
C ASP A 41 -8.41 -0.47 14.28
N ALA A 42 -8.07 -0.91 13.09
CA ALA A 42 -6.81 -0.55 12.43
C ALA A 42 -6.64 0.97 12.25
N LEU A 43 -7.72 1.74 12.24
CA LEU A 43 -7.69 3.19 12.14
C LEU A 43 -7.24 3.87 13.45
N ASP A 44 -7.16 3.16 14.57
CA ASP A 44 -6.64 3.72 15.82
C ASP A 44 -5.17 4.15 15.69
N HIS A 45 -4.38 3.46 14.88
CA HIS A 45 -3.01 3.92 14.57
C HIS A 45 -3.00 5.27 13.86
N VAL A 46 -3.95 5.49 12.96
CA VAL A 46 -4.12 6.77 12.25
C VAL A 46 -4.58 7.85 13.21
N ARG A 47 -5.62 7.58 14.04
CA ARG A 47 -6.16 8.51 15.04
C ARG A 47 -5.09 8.90 16.05
N ASN A 48 -4.35 7.94 16.59
CA ASN A 48 -3.27 8.18 17.54
C ASN A 48 -2.17 9.11 16.98
N LEU A 49 -1.74 8.90 15.73
CA LEU A 49 -0.78 9.80 15.10
C LEU A 49 -1.36 11.17 14.82
N TYR A 50 -2.59 11.23 14.34
CA TYR A 50 -3.29 12.47 14.04
C TYR A 50 -3.44 13.35 15.29
N ASP A 51 -3.79 12.75 16.44
CA ASP A 51 -3.99 13.45 17.71
C ASP A 51 -2.67 13.85 18.38
N ARG A 52 -1.60 13.11 18.16
CA ARG A 52 -0.25 13.48 18.62
C ARG A 52 0.35 14.67 17.89
N CYS A 53 -0.18 15.00 16.71
CA CYS A 53 0.28 16.16 15.97
C CYS A 53 -0.30 17.45 16.57
N ASP A 54 0.58 18.36 17.01
CA ASP A 54 0.23 19.65 17.60
C ASP A 54 -0.14 20.74 16.57
N ALA A 55 -0.05 20.43 15.29
CA ALA A 55 -0.43 21.36 14.24
C ALA A 55 -1.91 21.77 14.33
N PRO A 56 -2.25 23.04 14.11
CA PRO A 56 -3.62 23.52 14.29
C PRO A 56 -4.56 23.16 13.12
N ASP A 57 -4.02 22.71 12.00
CA ASP A 57 -4.78 22.46 10.79
C ASP A 57 -4.81 20.98 10.37
N HIS A 58 -5.91 20.60 9.77
CA HIS A 58 -6.15 19.23 9.31
C HIS A 58 -5.11 18.72 8.29
N VAL A 59 -4.67 19.56 7.36
CA VAL A 59 -3.72 19.16 6.31
C VAL A 59 -2.38 18.76 6.91
N SER A 60 -1.87 19.57 7.86
CA SER A 60 -0.63 19.25 8.55
C SER A 60 -0.74 17.96 9.37
N LYS A 61 -1.87 17.74 10.05
CA LYS A 61 -2.11 16.49 10.78
C LYS A 61 -2.13 15.27 9.85
N CYS A 62 -2.80 15.36 8.70
CA CYS A 62 -2.75 14.31 7.68
C CYS A 62 -1.34 14.06 7.16
N GLN A 63 -0.57 15.12 6.87
CA GLN A 63 0.82 14.97 6.43
C GLN A 63 1.71 14.33 7.50
N PHE A 64 1.45 14.60 8.79
CA PHE A 64 2.16 13.93 9.89
C PHE A 64 1.86 12.44 9.93
N VAL A 65 0.59 12.05 9.77
CA VAL A 65 0.19 10.64 9.62
C VAL A 65 0.86 9.99 8.41
N ASP A 66 0.84 10.64 7.25
CA ASP A 66 1.48 10.13 6.03
C ASP A 66 2.98 9.89 6.21
N MET A 67 3.67 10.78 6.94
CA MET A 67 5.09 10.59 7.26
C MET A 67 5.32 9.41 8.21
N GLY A 68 4.47 9.22 9.21
CA GLY A 68 4.61 8.16 10.19
C GLY A 68 4.26 6.76 9.66
N LEU A 69 3.22 6.64 8.85
CA LEU A 69 2.73 5.35 8.34
C LEU A 69 3.15 5.12 6.88
N GLY A 70 2.63 5.93 5.97
CA GLY A 70 2.80 5.69 4.53
C GLY A 70 4.25 5.83 4.07
N LEU A 71 4.97 6.83 4.57
CA LEU A 71 6.35 7.06 4.19
C LEU A 71 7.30 6.14 4.95
N ALA A 72 7.29 6.16 6.29
CA ALA A 72 8.24 5.41 7.11
C ALA A 72 8.05 3.90 6.96
N ASP A 73 6.86 3.39 7.30
CA ASP A 73 6.60 1.94 7.33
C ASP A 73 6.36 1.35 5.94
N GLY A 74 5.87 2.14 5.01
CA GLY A 74 5.59 1.70 3.64
C GLY A 74 6.76 1.90 2.69
N ILE A 75 6.99 3.15 2.29
CA ILE A 75 7.91 3.47 1.17
C ILE A 75 9.37 3.27 1.57
N LEU A 76 9.79 3.82 2.71
CA LEU A 76 11.20 3.77 3.12
C LEU A 76 11.62 2.36 3.49
N THR A 77 10.81 1.64 4.24
CA THR A 77 11.07 0.24 4.59
C THR A 77 11.19 -0.65 3.34
N LYS A 78 10.30 -0.46 2.37
CA LYS A 78 10.38 -1.18 1.10
C LYS A 78 11.66 -0.86 0.32
N VAL A 79 12.00 0.41 0.19
CA VAL A 79 13.17 0.87 -0.58
C VAL A 79 14.46 0.40 0.08
N ASP A 80 14.56 0.50 1.40
CA ASP A 80 15.71 0.05 2.16
C ASP A 80 15.92 -1.46 2.00
N ARG A 81 14.91 -2.26 2.32
CA ARG A 81 15.00 -3.73 2.25
C ARG A 81 15.28 -4.24 0.84
N ALA A 82 14.59 -3.68 -0.17
CA ALA A 82 14.80 -4.09 -1.55
C ALA A 82 16.17 -3.63 -2.08
N GLY A 83 16.65 -2.45 -1.70
CA GLY A 83 17.98 -1.96 -2.04
C GLY A 83 19.07 -2.79 -1.39
N MET A 84 18.97 -3.01 -0.07
CA MET A 84 19.96 -3.75 0.70
C MET A 84 20.03 -5.25 0.33
N ALA A 85 18.93 -5.83 -0.13
CA ALA A 85 18.96 -7.20 -0.69
C ALA A 85 19.94 -7.35 -1.89
N HIS A 86 20.27 -6.23 -2.53
CA HIS A 86 21.24 -6.17 -3.62
C HIS A 86 22.50 -5.36 -3.27
N GLY A 87 22.74 -5.07 -1.98
CA GLY A 87 23.89 -4.29 -1.52
C GLY A 87 23.87 -2.82 -1.97
N LEU A 88 22.69 -2.28 -2.29
CA LEU A 88 22.53 -0.90 -2.78
C LEU A 88 21.96 -0.02 -1.66
N GLU A 89 22.75 0.94 -1.21
CA GLU A 89 22.27 1.98 -0.29
C GLU A 89 21.53 3.08 -1.06
N VAL A 90 20.29 3.34 -0.67
CA VAL A 90 19.45 4.39 -1.26
C VAL A 90 19.33 5.55 -0.28
N ARG A 91 19.72 6.75 -0.73
CA ARG A 91 19.59 7.98 0.04
C ARG A 91 18.60 8.92 -0.63
N SER A 92 17.72 9.53 0.19
CA SER A 92 16.72 10.49 -0.28
C SER A 92 17.05 11.91 0.24
N PRO A 93 17.63 12.79 -0.59
CA PRO A 93 17.98 14.16 -0.17
C PRO A 93 16.77 14.97 0.30
N MET A 94 15.57 14.65 -0.16
CA MET A 94 14.33 15.33 0.23
C MET A 94 13.85 14.95 1.64
N LEU A 95 14.49 13.94 2.26
CA LEU A 95 14.18 13.47 3.62
C LEU A 95 15.27 13.86 4.64
N ASP A 96 16.21 14.71 4.23
CA ASP A 96 17.12 15.35 5.16
C ASP A 96 16.30 16.11 6.24
N TYR A 97 16.70 15.97 7.51
CA TYR A 97 15.91 16.49 8.62
C TYR A 97 15.79 18.02 8.61
N GLU A 98 16.82 18.73 8.19
CA GLU A 98 16.80 20.20 8.09
C GLU A 98 15.82 20.63 6.98
N TRP A 99 15.83 19.90 5.86
CA TRP A 99 14.90 20.13 4.75
C TRP A 99 13.45 19.88 5.17
N VAL A 100 13.19 18.78 5.88
CA VAL A 100 11.85 18.45 6.39
C VAL A 100 11.37 19.50 7.38
N GLN A 101 12.23 19.93 8.32
CA GLN A 101 11.90 20.98 9.27
C GLN A 101 11.59 22.32 8.58
N LEU A 102 12.39 22.69 7.56
CA LEU A 102 12.12 23.88 6.77
C LEU A 102 10.76 23.78 6.06
N ALA A 103 10.50 22.66 5.39
CA ALA A 103 9.24 22.41 4.69
C ALA A 103 8.04 22.47 5.65
N TRP A 104 8.20 21.95 6.86
CA TRP A 104 7.15 21.97 7.90
C TRP A 104 6.79 23.39 8.36
N ARG A 105 7.79 24.29 8.43
CA ARG A 105 7.57 25.72 8.79
C ARG A 105 6.86 26.52 7.71
N VAL A 106 6.79 26.03 6.47
CA VAL A 106 6.07 26.72 5.40
C VAL A 106 4.56 26.68 5.67
N PRO A 107 3.85 27.83 5.66
CA PRO A 107 2.41 27.87 5.90
C PRO A 107 1.64 26.95 4.94
N VAL A 108 0.60 26.28 5.44
CA VAL A 108 -0.23 25.33 4.68
C VAL A 108 -0.75 25.94 3.38
N ALA A 109 -1.24 27.17 3.42
CA ALA A 109 -1.72 27.87 2.22
C ALA A 109 -0.67 27.94 1.11
N MET A 110 0.61 28.07 1.46
CA MET A 110 1.72 28.06 0.50
C MET A 110 2.09 26.63 0.06
N ARG A 111 2.06 25.67 1.00
CA ARG A 111 2.34 24.24 0.69
C ARG A 111 1.33 23.69 -0.31
N MET A 112 0.05 24.06 -0.15
CA MET A 112 -1.06 23.56 -0.98
C MET A 112 -1.22 24.28 -2.31
N THR A 113 -0.46 25.35 -2.60
CA THR A 113 -0.51 26.00 -3.91
C THR A 113 -0.16 25.03 -5.05
N GLY A 114 -0.82 25.17 -6.19
CA GLY A 114 -0.54 24.36 -7.37
C GLY A 114 -0.71 22.85 -7.16
N GLY A 115 -1.67 22.45 -6.33
CA GLY A 115 -1.93 21.06 -6.01
C GLY A 115 -0.86 20.44 -5.10
N GLY A 116 -0.34 21.20 -4.12
CA GLY A 116 0.60 20.74 -3.11
C GLY A 116 2.08 20.73 -3.53
N LYS A 117 2.44 21.24 -4.70
CA LYS A 117 3.82 21.29 -5.20
C LYS A 117 4.25 22.64 -5.73
N GLY A 118 3.51 23.72 -5.41
CA GLY A 118 3.74 25.06 -5.95
C GLY A 118 5.15 25.60 -5.67
N GLY A 119 5.66 25.44 -4.45
CA GLY A 119 7.00 25.85 -4.08
C GLY A 119 8.09 25.14 -4.88
N LEU A 120 8.04 23.82 -4.97
CA LEU A 120 8.97 23.01 -5.78
C LEU A 120 8.90 23.38 -7.26
N ARG A 121 7.72 23.55 -7.82
CA ARG A 121 7.55 23.97 -9.23
C ARG A 121 8.24 25.27 -9.51
N ARG A 122 8.08 26.29 -8.65
CA ARG A 122 8.77 27.59 -8.81
C ARG A 122 10.28 27.45 -8.80
N ILE A 123 10.84 26.61 -7.92
CA ILE A 123 12.29 26.36 -7.88
C ILE A 123 12.77 25.69 -9.17
N VAL A 124 11.98 24.77 -9.70
CA VAL A 124 12.32 23.94 -10.84
C VAL A 124 12.10 24.66 -12.17
N GLU A 125 11.11 25.55 -12.27
CA GLU A 125 10.79 26.33 -13.49
C GLU A 125 11.97 27.14 -14.04
N GLY A 126 12.87 27.61 -13.16
CA GLY A 126 14.10 28.29 -13.57
C GLY A 126 15.28 27.40 -13.92
N LYS A 127 15.17 26.08 -13.68
CA LYS A 127 16.28 25.12 -13.81
C LYS A 127 16.01 24.00 -14.80
N LEU A 128 14.75 23.68 -15.05
CA LEU A 128 14.33 22.63 -15.98
C LEU A 128 13.42 23.23 -17.07
N ASN A 129 13.27 22.49 -18.15
CA ASN A 129 12.35 22.88 -19.21
C ASN A 129 10.90 22.83 -18.71
N LYS A 130 10.03 23.65 -19.32
CA LYS A 130 8.63 23.81 -18.91
C LYS A 130 7.83 22.50 -18.96
N SER A 131 8.12 21.63 -19.91
CA SER A 131 7.42 20.34 -20.06
C SER A 131 7.70 19.41 -18.86
N THR A 132 8.91 19.40 -18.32
CA THR A 132 9.27 18.64 -17.12
C THR A 132 8.66 19.25 -15.86
N ALA A 133 8.72 20.57 -15.72
CA ALA A 133 8.19 21.28 -14.55
C ALA A 133 6.66 21.14 -14.41
N THR A 134 5.93 21.06 -15.53
CA THR A 134 4.47 20.97 -15.56
C THR A 134 3.93 19.55 -15.77
N ARG A 135 4.80 18.56 -15.92
CA ARG A 135 4.40 17.17 -16.16
C ARG A 135 3.46 16.66 -15.08
N ARG A 136 2.36 16.02 -15.52
CA ARG A 136 1.41 15.37 -14.60
C ARG A 136 2.12 14.26 -13.81
N LYS A 137 1.86 14.22 -12.50
CA LYS A 137 2.34 13.12 -11.66
C LYS A 137 1.76 11.80 -12.17
N THR A 138 2.63 10.80 -12.38
CA THR A 138 2.24 9.43 -12.64
C THR A 138 2.65 8.60 -11.42
N GLY A 139 1.72 7.82 -10.85
CA GLY A 139 2.04 6.89 -9.76
C GLY A 139 2.86 5.71 -10.27
N PHE A 140 3.56 5.05 -9.36
CA PHE A 140 4.12 3.71 -9.61
C PHE A 140 3.03 2.69 -9.33
N GLU A 141 2.17 2.48 -10.29
CA GLU A 141 1.13 1.47 -10.19
C GLU A 141 1.61 0.17 -10.81
N VAL A 142 1.50 -0.90 -10.03
CA VAL A 142 1.74 -2.26 -10.51
C VAL A 142 0.42 -2.75 -11.11
N PRO A 143 0.40 -3.32 -12.32
CA PRO A 143 -0.81 -3.77 -12.99
C PRO A 143 -1.35 -5.07 -12.38
N LEU A 144 -1.67 -5.07 -11.09
CA LEU A 144 -2.13 -6.23 -10.33
C LEU A 144 -3.37 -6.87 -10.95
N ASN A 145 -4.27 -6.04 -11.49
CA ASN A 145 -5.49 -6.56 -12.12
C ASN A 145 -5.16 -7.46 -13.32
N GLU A 146 -4.17 -7.10 -14.12
CA GLU A 146 -3.75 -7.89 -15.28
C GLU A 146 -2.89 -9.08 -14.85
N TRP A 147 -2.07 -8.90 -13.82
CA TRP A 147 -1.22 -9.99 -13.34
C TRP A 147 -2.02 -11.17 -12.78
N PHE A 148 -3.12 -10.92 -12.07
CA PHE A 148 -3.99 -11.99 -11.58
C PHE A 148 -4.85 -12.64 -12.66
N LYS A 149 -5.01 -12.02 -13.83
CA LYS A 149 -5.58 -12.66 -15.00
C LYS A 149 -4.56 -13.44 -15.84
N GLY A 150 -3.27 -13.20 -15.62
CA GLY A 150 -2.14 -13.76 -16.34
C GLY A 150 -1.12 -14.44 -15.41
N PRO A 151 0.09 -13.86 -15.24
CA PRO A 151 1.22 -14.56 -14.62
C PRO A 151 1.04 -14.96 -13.14
N LEU A 152 0.15 -14.30 -12.39
CA LEU A 152 -0.14 -14.65 -10.99
C LEU A 152 -1.39 -15.52 -10.83
N ARG A 153 -2.03 -15.94 -11.92
CA ARG A 153 -3.28 -16.70 -11.87
C ARG A 153 -3.10 -18.05 -11.18
N ASP A 154 -2.17 -18.84 -11.67
CA ASP A 154 -1.93 -20.21 -11.17
C ASP A 154 -1.38 -20.14 -9.73
N ARG A 155 -0.48 -19.19 -9.46
CA ARG A 155 0.03 -18.94 -8.12
C ARG A 155 -1.06 -18.66 -7.09
N PHE A 156 -2.04 -17.82 -7.43
CA PHE A 156 -3.17 -17.53 -6.54
C PHE A 156 -4.01 -18.78 -6.26
N GLN A 157 -4.26 -19.58 -7.27
CA GLN A 157 -5.02 -20.83 -7.14
C GLN A 157 -4.29 -21.84 -6.25
N GLU A 158 -2.99 -22.00 -6.44
CA GLU A 158 -2.16 -22.95 -5.70
C GLU A 158 -1.87 -22.50 -4.27
N GLU A 159 -1.66 -21.21 -4.05
CA GLU A 159 -1.24 -20.70 -2.74
C GLU A 159 -2.39 -20.24 -1.84
N VAL A 160 -3.51 -19.77 -2.41
CA VAL A 160 -4.61 -19.16 -1.63
C VAL A 160 -5.89 -20.01 -1.71
N LEU A 161 -6.22 -20.54 -2.87
CA LEU A 161 -7.45 -21.31 -3.07
C LEU A 161 -7.27 -22.82 -2.81
N ALA A 162 -6.05 -23.31 -2.72
CA ALA A 162 -5.80 -24.74 -2.48
C ALA A 162 -6.39 -25.19 -1.13
N PRO A 163 -6.85 -26.44 -1.01
CA PRO A 163 -7.43 -26.96 0.23
C PRO A 163 -6.49 -26.88 1.45
N ASN A 164 -5.19 -26.95 1.20
CA ASN A 164 -4.12 -26.92 2.22
C ASN A 164 -3.46 -25.53 2.35
N ALA A 165 -4.04 -24.47 1.78
CA ALA A 165 -3.50 -23.12 1.94
C ALA A 165 -3.61 -22.66 3.40
N ILE A 166 -2.51 -22.20 4.00
CA ILE A 166 -2.45 -21.77 5.41
C ILE A 166 -3.43 -20.65 5.70
N VAL A 167 -3.53 -19.71 4.78
CA VAL A 167 -4.41 -18.55 4.93
C VAL A 167 -5.89 -18.91 5.10
N ARG A 168 -6.29 -20.14 4.75
CA ARG A 168 -7.67 -20.62 4.92
C ARG A 168 -8.16 -20.68 6.37
N GLU A 169 -7.28 -20.76 7.32
CA GLU A 169 -7.64 -20.71 8.75
C GLU A 169 -8.21 -19.35 9.15
N TRP A 170 -7.88 -18.30 8.39
CA TRP A 170 -8.20 -16.93 8.74
C TRP A 170 -9.21 -16.26 7.81
N ILE A 171 -9.38 -16.78 6.61
CA ILE A 171 -10.25 -16.16 5.60
C ILE A 171 -11.46 -17.03 5.27
N ASP A 172 -12.57 -16.37 4.95
CA ASP A 172 -13.73 -17.01 4.36
C ASP A 172 -13.44 -17.48 2.94
N HIS A 173 -13.49 -18.79 2.74
CA HIS A 173 -13.12 -19.39 1.47
C HIS A 173 -14.14 -19.13 0.36
N ASP A 174 -15.41 -19.05 0.69
CA ASP A 174 -16.46 -18.83 -0.31
C ASP A 174 -16.45 -17.37 -0.78
N VAL A 175 -16.24 -16.43 0.13
CA VAL A 175 -16.01 -15.02 -0.21
C VAL A 175 -14.76 -14.87 -1.07
N THR A 176 -13.65 -15.50 -0.68
CA THR A 176 -12.39 -15.46 -1.45
C THR A 176 -12.60 -16.01 -2.86
N ARG A 177 -13.29 -17.13 -3.01
CA ARG A 177 -13.61 -17.73 -4.30
C ARG A 177 -14.54 -16.84 -5.13
N ARG A 178 -15.51 -16.20 -4.51
CA ARG A 178 -16.40 -15.23 -5.17
C ARG A 178 -15.60 -14.05 -5.73
N ILE A 179 -14.74 -13.42 -4.91
CA ILE A 179 -13.87 -12.31 -5.31
C ILE A 179 -12.96 -12.71 -6.49
N TRP A 180 -12.39 -13.91 -6.42
CA TRP A 180 -11.56 -14.46 -7.50
C TRP A 180 -12.34 -14.61 -8.81
N ASN A 181 -13.52 -15.19 -8.76
CA ASN A 181 -14.36 -15.37 -9.95
C ASN A 181 -14.85 -14.04 -10.55
N GLU A 182 -15.23 -13.09 -9.71
CA GLU A 182 -15.57 -11.73 -10.16
C GLU A 182 -14.41 -11.05 -10.88
N HIS A 183 -13.20 -11.22 -10.34
CA HIS A 183 -11.99 -10.67 -10.95
C HIS A 183 -11.68 -11.29 -12.32
N LEU A 184 -11.71 -12.61 -12.41
CA LEU A 184 -11.43 -13.34 -13.67
C LEU A 184 -12.45 -13.02 -14.77
N THR A 185 -13.73 -12.94 -14.41
CA THR A 185 -14.81 -12.61 -15.36
C THR A 185 -14.87 -11.13 -15.74
N GLY A 186 -14.09 -10.28 -15.06
CA GLY A 186 -14.10 -8.82 -15.27
C GLY A 186 -15.33 -8.13 -14.71
N ARG A 187 -16.18 -8.81 -13.92
CA ARG A 187 -17.35 -8.23 -13.27
C ARG A 187 -16.97 -7.13 -12.27
N LYS A 188 -15.91 -7.37 -11.50
CA LYS A 188 -15.31 -6.40 -10.58
C LYS A 188 -13.80 -6.63 -10.53
N THR A 189 -13.01 -5.57 -10.36
CA THR A 189 -11.56 -5.69 -10.23
C THR A 189 -11.17 -5.79 -8.76
N HIS A 190 -10.39 -6.81 -8.42
CA HIS A 190 -9.97 -7.11 -7.04
C HIS A 190 -8.46 -7.27 -6.88
N GLY A 191 -7.65 -6.83 -7.86
CA GLY A 191 -6.21 -7.05 -7.87
C GLY A 191 -5.49 -6.68 -6.57
N PRO A 192 -5.73 -5.50 -5.96
CA PRO A 192 -5.13 -5.15 -4.66
C PRO A 192 -5.52 -6.09 -3.51
N THR A 193 -6.76 -6.56 -3.47
CA THR A 193 -7.24 -7.52 -2.45
C THR A 193 -6.58 -8.88 -2.64
N LEU A 194 -6.56 -9.40 -3.87
CA LEU A 194 -5.91 -10.68 -4.19
C LEU A 194 -4.42 -10.64 -3.84
N TRP A 195 -3.75 -9.51 -4.09
CA TRP A 195 -2.36 -9.30 -3.70
C TRP A 195 -2.15 -9.40 -2.19
N LYS A 196 -3.04 -8.78 -1.39
CA LYS A 196 -2.98 -8.87 0.07
C LYS A 196 -3.10 -10.31 0.56
N LEU A 197 -3.99 -11.11 -0.03
CA LEU A 197 -4.15 -12.52 0.32
C LEU A 197 -2.89 -13.34 0.01
N VAL A 198 -2.26 -13.13 -1.13
CA VAL A 198 -0.98 -13.77 -1.46
C VAL A 198 0.11 -13.34 -0.46
N MET A 199 0.16 -12.05 -0.12
CA MET A 199 1.14 -11.55 0.83
C MET A 199 0.90 -12.10 2.25
N LEU A 200 -0.35 -12.17 2.70
CA LEU A 200 -0.72 -12.76 3.97
C LEU A 200 -0.32 -14.24 4.04
N ASN A 201 -0.63 -15.01 3.00
CA ASN A 201 -0.23 -16.42 2.91
C ASN A 201 1.30 -16.58 2.91
N SER A 202 2.01 -15.74 2.17
CA SER A 202 3.48 -15.79 2.11
C SER A 202 4.11 -15.43 3.46
N TRP A 203 3.55 -14.43 4.14
CA TRP A 203 3.99 -14.02 5.47
C TRP A 203 3.76 -15.11 6.50
N SER A 204 2.58 -15.72 6.52
CA SER A 204 2.26 -16.77 7.48
C SER A 204 3.14 -18.01 7.28
N ARG A 205 3.40 -18.40 6.04
CA ARG A 205 4.35 -19.49 5.74
C ARG A 205 5.75 -19.19 6.30
N MET A 206 6.21 -17.97 6.16
CA MET A 206 7.57 -17.57 6.55
C MET A 206 7.72 -17.47 8.07
N TYR A 207 6.74 -16.89 8.77
CA TYR A 207 6.90 -16.49 10.16
C TYR A 207 6.17 -17.38 11.18
N LEU A 208 5.09 -18.05 10.78
CA LEU A 208 4.29 -18.85 11.71
C LEU A 208 4.52 -20.36 11.55
N HIS A 209 4.84 -20.83 10.34
CA HIS A 209 4.95 -22.26 10.06
C HIS A 209 6.40 -22.75 9.85
N GLY A 210 7.39 -21.91 10.13
CA GLY A 210 8.81 -22.25 10.09
C GLY A 210 9.38 -22.45 8.67
N SER A 211 10.71 -22.48 8.58
CA SER A 211 11.46 -22.45 7.32
C SER A 211 11.46 -23.75 6.50
N GLU A 212 10.75 -24.80 6.88
CA GLU A 212 10.63 -26.00 6.03
C GLU A 212 9.83 -25.72 4.74
N ALA A 213 9.05 -24.64 4.71
CA ALA A 213 8.32 -24.21 3.53
C ALA A 213 9.06 -23.17 2.67
N CYS A 214 10.24 -22.74 3.08
CA CYS A 214 11.04 -21.73 2.36
C CYS A 214 12.10 -22.39 1.45
N ALA A 215 11.69 -23.38 0.65
CA ALA A 215 12.46 -23.82 -0.50
C ALA A 215 12.28 -22.78 -1.60
N SER A 216 13.21 -21.83 -1.64
CA SER A 216 13.53 -20.85 -2.68
C SER A 216 12.41 -19.99 -3.29
N PRO A 217 12.22 -18.75 -2.79
CA PRO A 217 11.50 -17.71 -3.54
C PRO A 217 12.28 -17.16 -4.75
N ASP A 218 13.58 -17.47 -4.85
CA ASP A 218 14.46 -16.82 -5.83
C ASP A 218 14.24 -17.22 -7.29
N THR A 219 13.70 -18.40 -7.56
CA THR A 219 13.56 -18.88 -8.95
C THR A 219 12.31 -18.30 -9.62
N ALA A 220 11.20 -18.16 -8.91
CA ALA A 220 9.93 -17.70 -9.48
C ALA A 220 9.91 -16.17 -9.71
N ALA A 221 10.50 -15.39 -8.81
CA ALA A 221 10.57 -13.93 -8.96
C ALA A 221 11.53 -13.54 -10.09
N HIS A 222 12.65 -14.24 -10.26
CA HIS A 222 13.59 -14.02 -11.36
C HIS A 222 12.98 -14.42 -12.72
N GLN A 223 12.24 -15.53 -12.78
CA GLN A 223 11.57 -15.94 -14.02
C GLN A 223 10.44 -14.99 -14.42
N ALA A 224 9.65 -14.48 -13.47
CA ALA A 224 8.59 -13.51 -13.77
C ALA A 224 9.14 -12.18 -14.31
N VAL A 225 10.27 -11.71 -13.81
CA VAL A 225 10.95 -10.50 -14.30
C VAL A 225 11.61 -10.72 -15.67
N HIS A 226 12.14 -11.93 -15.93
CA HIS A 226 12.72 -12.26 -17.22
C HIS A 226 11.66 -12.43 -18.33
N ASN A 227 10.52 -13.01 -18.01
CA ASN A 227 9.42 -13.16 -18.95
C ASN A 227 8.71 -11.84 -19.28
N ALA A 228 8.72 -10.87 -18.36
CA ALA A 228 8.20 -9.52 -18.60
C ALA A 228 9.09 -8.68 -19.54
N LYS A 229 10.36 -9.04 -19.74
CA LYS A 229 11.28 -8.37 -20.67
C LYS A 229 11.17 -8.88 -22.12
N GLY A 230 10.40 -9.92 -22.37
CA GLY A 230 10.18 -10.50 -23.70
C GLY A 230 8.98 -9.90 -24.47
N ILE A 231 8.34 -8.84 -23.93
CA ILE A 231 7.22 -8.14 -24.58
C ILE A 231 7.63 -6.66 -24.65
N ALA A 232 8.51 -6.37 -25.57
CA ALA A 232 8.80 -5.02 -26.05
C ALA A 232 8.97 -5.07 -27.57
#